data_2661f1850bee15aa4800bf8927e26516
#
_entry.id   2661f1850bee15aa4800bf8927e26516
#
_cell.length_a   1.000
_cell.length_b   1.000
_cell.length_c   1.000
_cell.angle_alpha   90.00
_cell.angle_beta   90.00
_cell.angle_gamma   90.00
#
_symmetry.space_group_name_H-M   'P 1'
#
loop_
_entity.id
_entity.type
_entity.pdbx_description
1 polymer ?
#
loop_
_entity_poly.entity_id
_entity_poly.type
_entity_poly.pdbx_seq_one_letter_code
_entity_poly.pdbx_strand_id
1 'polypeptide(L)'
;MSSNAAGVRNGTPGSPGSAAGPVWTLPASVLTPIQRSGATLDEAVEALATAAAQLTEISVARSAAGATEEAEIFSMQATMASDPALVTAIREAAKGGADGVAALISAGEAQAALLASLPDEYLAARAADVRDVASRAARILAGTTIPTPGRPVILVAEDLPPSVSAEIPREHLLGIALRAGSRTAHAVILARAAGIPCIVAARELEVDGSLDGVQAVVDGAAGTLTLAPSSADLEAAEAAKKQSAVDATRRAALRGKPCIMANGTRVHLYANIGSVDGAARAVDVGAEGVGLMRSEFLLLDRETPPDEREQLRAFTKVFEALGSGRPLTLRLADIGGDKEIPYLKLPHEANPFLGVRGYRLAMVKDRPDLRALFASQVAAALRAASATGGALRIMAPMISVRAEVDDLLALITAVRADLAGRGEVVAAAYPAAVGVMIEVPASALTVAEIAAGLDFVSVGTNDLTQYAMAADRINPALAALQDAAAPGVV
;
A
#
# COMPACT_ATOMS: atom_id res chain seq x y z
N MET A 1 -1.80 -2.38 -44.49
CA MET A 1 -1.54 -1.64 -43.23
C MET A 1 -2.86 -1.06 -42.77
N SER A 2 -3.47 -1.70 -41.75
CA SER A 2 -4.81 -1.35 -41.27
C SER A 2 -4.83 0.04 -40.65
N SER A 3 -5.81 0.87 -41.01
CA SER A 3 -6.06 2.23 -40.53
C SER A 3 -6.45 2.34 -39.04
N ASN A 4 -6.36 1.25 -38.28
CA ASN A 4 -6.77 1.18 -36.88
C ASN A 4 -5.61 1.40 -35.86
N ALA A 5 -4.39 1.61 -36.33
CA ALA A 5 -3.21 1.73 -35.48
C ALA A 5 -2.92 3.16 -34.98
N ALA A 6 -3.71 4.15 -35.35
CA ALA A 6 -3.53 5.53 -34.91
C ALA A 6 -4.67 5.94 -33.96
N GLY A 7 -4.35 6.75 -32.94
CA GLY A 7 -5.35 7.30 -32.02
C GLY A 7 -4.94 7.23 -30.55
N VAL A 8 -5.77 7.84 -29.71
CA VAL A 8 -5.56 7.84 -28.25
C VAL A 8 -6.40 6.73 -27.62
N ARG A 9 -5.76 5.97 -26.74
CA ARG A 9 -6.41 5.01 -25.83
C ARG A 9 -6.46 5.61 -24.44
N ASN A 10 -7.64 5.75 -23.90
CA ASN A 10 -7.84 6.31 -22.56
C ASN A 10 -7.86 5.20 -21.52
N GLY A 11 -7.19 5.44 -20.42
CA GLY A 11 -7.17 4.58 -19.26
C GLY A 11 -7.20 5.40 -17.97
N THR A 12 -6.97 4.73 -16.87
CA THR A 12 -6.85 5.36 -15.56
C THR A 12 -5.38 5.68 -15.27
N PRO A 13 -5.05 6.89 -14.78
CA PRO A 13 -3.70 7.22 -14.31
C PRO A 13 -3.19 6.23 -13.27
N GLY A 14 -2.05 5.60 -13.56
CA GLY A 14 -1.38 4.65 -12.66
C GLY A 14 -0.13 5.24 -12.04
N SER A 15 0.95 5.34 -12.79
CA SER A 15 2.22 5.95 -12.39
C SER A 15 2.51 7.17 -13.25
N PRO A 16 2.83 8.35 -12.66
CA PRO A 16 3.01 9.58 -13.42
C PRO A 16 4.28 9.54 -14.27
N GLY A 17 4.32 10.40 -15.27
CA GLY A 17 5.45 10.57 -16.20
C GLY A 17 4.99 10.41 -17.64
N SER A 18 5.90 10.68 -18.57
CA SER A 18 5.67 10.53 -20.02
C SER A 18 6.86 9.83 -20.65
N ALA A 19 6.59 8.90 -21.56
CA ALA A 19 7.62 8.21 -22.32
C ALA A 19 7.11 7.89 -23.75
N ALA A 20 8.06 7.93 -24.68
CA ALA A 20 7.84 7.58 -26.08
C ALA A 20 8.70 6.37 -26.47
N GLY A 21 8.15 5.46 -27.25
CA GLY A 21 8.86 4.29 -27.75
C GLY A 21 7.98 3.34 -28.55
N PRO A 22 8.58 2.28 -29.11
CA PRO A 22 7.81 1.25 -29.79
C PRO A 22 7.01 0.41 -28.78
N VAL A 23 5.80 0.04 -29.17
CA VAL A 23 4.98 -0.90 -28.41
C VAL A 23 5.55 -2.31 -28.51
N TRP A 24 5.46 -3.03 -27.43
CA TRP A 24 5.66 -4.47 -27.35
C TRP A 24 4.55 -5.08 -26.50
N THR A 25 3.82 -6.01 -27.11
CA THR A 25 2.71 -6.69 -26.45
C THR A 25 3.22 -7.92 -25.72
N LEU A 26 2.91 -8.01 -24.43
CA LEU A 26 3.14 -9.24 -23.68
C LEU A 26 2.23 -10.33 -24.26
N PRO A 27 2.80 -11.44 -24.78
CA PRO A 27 1.98 -12.48 -25.41
C PRO A 27 0.96 -13.07 -24.42
N ALA A 28 -0.28 -13.22 -24.86
CA ALA A 28 -1.35 -13.81 -24.03
C ALA A 28 -1.00 -15.23 -23.57
N SER A 29 -0.15 -15.95 -24.30
CA SER A 29 0.36 -17.26 -23.92
C SER A 29 1.14 -17.26 -22.58
N VAL A 30 1.67 -16.12 -22.16
CA VAL A 30 2.31 -15.98 -20.84
C VAL A 30 1.31 -16.06 -19.70
N LEU A 31 0.06 -15.61 -19.96
CA LEU A 31 -1.02 -15.57 -18.99
C LEU A 31 -2.00 -16.74 -19.14
N THR A 32 -1.80 -17.60 -20.16
CA THR A 32 -2.65 -18.78 -20.40
C THR A 32 -2.03 -20.04 -19.80
N PRO A 33 -2.86 -21.06 -19.51
CA PRO A 33 -2.37 -22.32 -18.99
C PRO A 33 -1.37 -22.99 -19.93
N ILE A 34 -0.24 -23.35 -19.39
CA ILE A 34 0.84 -24.02 -20.10
C ILE A 34 0.46 -25.48 -20.28
N GLN A 35 0.75 -26.05 -21.46
CA GLN A 35 0.53 -27.47 -21.73
C GLN A 35 1.86 -28.21 -21.71
N ARG A 36 2.03 -29.11 -20.76
CA ARG A 36 3.06 -30.16 -20.76
C ARG A 36 2.40 -31.46 -20.37
N SER A 37 2.35 -32.41 -21.28
CA SER A 37 1.79 -33.73 -20.97
C SER A 37 2.78 -34.59 -20.17
N GLY A 38 2.27 -35.33 -19.18
CA GLY A 38 3.02 -36.34 -18.46
C GLY A 38 3.88 -35.87 -17.30
N ALA A 39 3.71 -34.63 -16.83
CA ALA A 39 4.33 -34.18 -15.59
C ALA A 39 3.69 -34.88 -14.37
N THR A 40 4.52 -35.34 -13.45
CA THR A 40 4.07 -36.04 -12.25
C THR A 40 3.58 -35.05 -11.16
N LEU A 41 2.88 -35.58 -10.19
CA LEU A 41 2.45 -34.81 -9.02
C LEU A 41 3.63 -34.32 -8.17
N ASP A 42 4.64 -35.19 -8.00
CA ASP A 42 5.83 -34.85 -7.20
C ASP A 42 6.63 -33.71 -7.86
N GLU A 43 6.79 -33.77 -9.20
CA GLU A 43 7.39 -32.65 -9.97
C GLU A 43 6.59 -31.34 -9.82
N ALA A 44 5.27 -31.41 -9.75
CA ALA A 44 4.42 -30.22 -9.53
C ALA A 44 4.64 -29.60 -8.14
N VAL A 45 4.73 -30.42 -7.10
CA VAL A 45 5.01 -29.95 -5.73
C VAL A 45 6.43 -29.39 -5.63
N GLU A 46 7.42 -30.02 -6.29
CA GLU A 46 8.81 -29.51 -6.35
C GLU A 46 8.89 -28.17 -7.10
N ALA A 47 8.14 -28.01 -8.19
CA ALA A 47 8.07 -26.76 -8.94
C ALA A 47 7.44 -25.64 -8.08
N LEU A 48 6.44 -25.93 -7.27
CA LEU A 48 5.86 -24.99 -6.33
C LEU A 48 6.87 -24.56 -5.26
N ALA A 49 7.62 -25.49 -4.69
CA ALA A 49 8.70 -25.20 -3.74
C ALA A 49 9.82 -24.35 -4.38
N THR A 50 10.15 -24.63 -5.64
CA THR A 50 11.11 -23.83 -6.42
C THR A 50 10.59 -22.42 -6.65
N ALA A 51 9.30 -22.26 -6.97
CA ALA A 51 8.67 -20.94 -7.09
C ALA A 51 8.75 -20.15 -5.78
N ALA A 52 8.47 -20.79 -4.63
CA ALA A 52 8.59 -20.17 -3.31
C ALA A 52 10.02 -19.68 -3.03
N ALA A 53 11.03 -20.49 -3.32
CA ALA A 53 12.43 -20.11 -3.13
C ALA A 53 12.82 -18.91 -4.00
N GLN A 54 12.47 -18.91 -5.29
CA GLN A 54 12.74 -17.81 -6.22
C GLN A 54 12.04 -16.52 -5.80
N LEU A 55 10.77 -16.58 -5.36
CA LEU A 55 10.02 -15.42 -4.88
C LEU A 55 10.65 -14.85 -3.60
N THR A 56 11.17 -15.71 -2.72
CA THR A 56 11.92 -15.29 -1.53
C THR A 56 13.22 -14.57 -1.92
N GLU A 57 13.97 -15.08 -2.89
CA GLU A 57 15.20 -14.43 -3.39
C GLU A 57 14.88 -13.05 -3.99
N ILE A 58 13.82 -12.94 -4.79
CA ILE A 58 13.36 -11.67 -5.35
C ILE A 58 12.99 -10.69 -4.22
N SER A 59 12.23 -11.13 -3.21
CA SER A 59 11.86 -10.33 -2.06
C SER A 59 13.08 -9.78 -1.33
N VAL A 60 14.05 -10.62 -1.02
CA VAL A 60 15.31 -10.23 -0.36
C VAL A 60 16.08 -9.22 -1.22
N ALA A 61 16.21 -9.46 -2.52
CA ALA A 61 16.90 -8.55 -3.43
C ALA A 61 16.20 -7.16 -3.52
N ARG A 62 14.85 -7.13 -3.56
CA ARG A 62 14.08 -5.89 -3.57
C ARG A 62 14.19 -5.13 -2.24
N SER A 63 14.16 -5.84 -1.11
CA SER A 63 14.37 -5.26 0.20
C SER A 63 15.76 -4.63 0.33
N ALA A 64 16.80 -5.33 -0.11
CA ALA A 64 18.16 -4.82 -0.12
C ALA A 64 18.34 -3.58 -1.03
N ALA A 65 17.54 -3.47 -2.09
CA ALA A 65 17.48 -2.30 -2.98
C ALA A 65 16.59 -1.16 -2.43
N GLY A 66 16.02 -1.30 -1.22
CA GLY A 66 15.13 -0.29 -0.62
C GLY A 66 13.70 -0.27 -1.20
N ALA A 67 13.34 -1.23 -2.04
CA ALA A 67 12.01 -1.36 -2.64
C ALA A 67 11.09 -2.20 -1.74
N THR A 68 10.78 -1.71 -0.55
CA THR A 68 10.09 -2.46 0.52
C THR A 68 8.70 -2.93 0.11
N GLU A 69 7.89 -2.06 -0.54
CA GLU A 69 6.54 -2.44 -1.00
C GLU A 69 6.58 -3.59 -2.02
N GLU A 70 7.58 -3.58 -2.92
CA GLU A 70 7.78 -4.69 -3.85
C GLU A 70 8.22 -5.97 -3.13
N ALA A 71 9.14 -5.83 -2.17
CA ALA A 71 9.62 -6.95 -1.38
C ALA A 71 8.48 -7.63 -0.60
N GLU A 72 7.55 -6.87 -0.05
CA GLU A 72 6.36 -7.38 0.65
C GLU A 72 5.45 -8.19 -0.29
N ILE A 73 5.22 -7.73 -1.52
CA ILE A 73 4.43 -8.47 -2.52
C ILE A 73 5.05 -9.85 -2.77
N PHE A 74 6.35 -9.91 -3.05
CA PHE A 74 7.02 -11.18 -3.33
C PHE A 74 7.15 -12.07 -2.10
N SER A 75 7.32 -11.50 -0.90
CA SER A 75 7.33 -12.24 0.37
C SER A 75 5.99 -12.94 0.62
N MET A 76 4.89 -12.23 0.38
CA MET A 76 3.55 -12.78 0.50
C MET A 76 3.31 -13.89 -0.52
N GLN A 77 3.69 -13.69 -1.79
CA GLN A 77 3.57 -14.74 -2.82
C GLN A 77 4.43 -15.97 -2.48
N ALA A 78 5.62 -15.80 -1.90
CA ALA A 78 6.46 -16.91 -1.42
C ALA A 78 5.75 -17.68 -0.29
N THR A 79 5.08 -16.99 0.62
CA THR A 79 4.26 -17.60 1.67
C THR A 79 3.10 -18.40 1.09
N MET A 80 2.37 -17.83 0.11
CA MET A 80 1.29 -18.55 -0.59
C MET A 80 1.79 -19.79 -1.33
N ALA A 81 2.96 -19.71 -1.97
CA ALA A 81 3.59 -20.86 -2.64
C ALA A 81 3.99 -21.97 -1.65
N SER A 82 4.18 -21.63 -0.39
CA SER A 82 4.54 -22.57 0.68
C SER A 82 3.34 -23.10 1.45
N ASP A 83 2.11 -22.67 1.12
CA ASP A 83 0.90 -23.00 1.86
C ASP A 83 0.53 -24.48 1.65
N PRO A 84 0.42 -25.29 2.73
CA PRO A 84 -0.03 -26.67 2.66
C PRO A 84 -1.42 -26.85 2.02
N ALA A 85 -2.27 -25.84 2.08
CA ALA A 85 -3.60 -25.87 1.46
C ALA A 85 -3.49 -25.94 -0.07
N LEU A 86 -2.54 -25.18 -0.67
CA LEU A 86 -2.30 -25.24 -2.12
C LEU A 86 -1.75 -26.60 -2.54
N VAL A 87 -0.82 -27.18 -1.78
CA VAL A 87 -0.32 -28.55 -2.01
C VAL A 87 -1.45 -29.60 -1.92
N THR A 88 -2.36 -29.43 -0.96
CA THR A 88 -3.53 -30.30 -0.84
C THR A 88 -4.45 -30.16 -2.04
N ALA A 89 -4.72 -28.95 -2.51
CA ALA A 89 -5.53 -28.68 -3.69
C ALA A 89 -4.93 -29.29 -4.97
N ILE A 90 -3.59 -29.23 -5.13
CA ILE A 90 -2.88 -29.88 -6.24
C ILE A 90 -3.09 -31.41 -6.21
N ARG A 91 -2.98 -32.03 -5.04
CA ARG A 91 -3.20 -33.46 -4.87
C ARG A 91 -4.65 -33.87 -5.19
N GLU A 92 -5.61 -33.06 -4.81
CA GLU A 92 -7.02 -33.32 -5.12
C GLU A 92 -7.30 -33.17 -6.63
N ALA A 93 -6.77 -32.15 -7.27
CA ALA A 93 -6.90 -31.96 -8.72
C ALA A 93 -6.28 -33.14 -9.50
N ALA A 94 -5.16 -33.70 -9.04
CA ALA A 94 -4.51 -34.86 -9.66
C ALA A 94 -5.36 -36.14 -9.56
N LYS A 95 -6.19 -36.32 -8.51
CA LYS A 95 -7.11 -37.48 -8.41
C LYS A 95 -8.14 -37.52 -9.56
N GLY A 96 -8.44 -36.37 -10.16
CA GLY A 96 -9.31 -36.22 -11.34
C GLY A 96 -8.63 -36.63 -12.66
N GLY A 97 -7.39 -37.11 -12.62
CA GLY A 97 -6.61 -37.49 -13.82
C GLY A 97 -5.85 -36.33 -14.47
N ALA A 98 -5.76 -35.19 -13.82
CA ALA A 98 -4.92 -34.07 -14.28
C ALA A 98 -3.43 -34.43 -14.14
N ASP A 99 -2.61 -34.08 -15.13
CA ASP A 99 -1.17 -34.11 -14.98
C ASP A 99 -0.67 -32.98 -14.06
N GLY A 100 0.63 -32.98 -13.70
CA GLY A 100 1.19 -32.04 -12.73
C GLY A 100 0.98 -30.56 -13.09
N VAL A 101 1.06 -30.19 -14.37
CA VAL A 101 0.84 -28.82 -14.84
C VAL A 101 -0.64 -28.44 -14.72
N ALA A 102 -1.52 -29.31 -15.20
CA ALA A 102 -2.97 -29.09 -15.12
C ALA A 102 -3.44 -29.07 -13.66
N ALA A 103 -2.84 -29.90 -12.78
CA ALA A 103 -3.13 -29.92 -11.35
C ALA A 103 -2.73 -28.60 -10.67
N LEU A 104 -1.57 -28.04 -10.97
CA LEU A 104 -1.11 -26.72 -10.48
C LEU A 104 -2.09 -25.61 -10.86
N ILE A 105 -2.44 -25.52 -12.14
CA ILE A 105 -3.36 -24.48 -12.65
C ILE A 105 -4.75 -24.64 -12.03
N SER A 106 -5.28 -25.88 -12.02
CA SER A 106 -6.61 -26.15 -11.46
C SER A 106 -6.68 -25.86 -9.96
N ALA A 107 -5.63 -26.19 -9.20
CA ALA A 107 -5.54 -25.86 -7.79
C ALA A 107 -5.48 -24.36 -7.55
N GLY A 108 -4.67 -23.64 -8.34
CA GLY A 108 -4.60 -22.18 -8.29
C GLY A 108 -5.94 -21.51 -8.56
N GLU A 109 -6.65 -21.95 -9.60
CA GLU A 109 -8.00 -21.44 -9.91
C GLU A 109 -9.03 -21.77 -8.82
N ALA A 110 -9.00 -22.98 -8.26
CA ALA A 110 -9.91 -23.37 -7.18
C ALA A 110 -9.70 -22.53 -5.92
N GLN A 111 -8.46 -22.33 -5.51
CA GLN A 111 -8.11 -21.48 -4.37
C GLN A 111 -8.42 -20.00 -4.64
N ALA A 112 -8.13 -19.51 -5.83
CA ALA A 112 -8.46 -18.15 -6.23
C ALA A 112 -9.98 -17.91 -6.25
N ALA A 113 -10.77 -18.87 -6.76
CA ALA A 113 -12.22 -18.79 -6.75
C ALA A 113 -12.77 -18.79 -5.31
N LEU A 114 -12.19 -19.58 -4.41
CA LEU A 114 -12.54 -19.58 -2.99
C LEU A 114 -12.29 -18.20 -2.38
N LEU A 115 -11.10 -17.63 -2.56
CA LEU A 115 -10.76 -16.30 -2.05
C LEU A 115 -11.67 -15.22 -2.64
N ALA A 116 -11.91 -15.26 -3.95
CA ALA A 116 -12.79 -14.30 -4.64
C ALA A 116 -14.26 -14.36 -4.18
N SER A 117 -14.68 -15.49 -3.60
CA SER A 117 -16.04 -15.66 -3.07
C SER A 117 -16.21 -15.15 -1.64
N LEU A 118 -15.12 -14.80 -0.97
CA LEU A 118 -15.16 -14.29 0.39
C LEU A 118 -15.74 -12.87 0.42
N PRO A 119 -16.50 -12.50 1.45
CA PRO A 119 -17.02 -11.14 1.63
C PRO A 119 -15.93 -10.10 1.88
N ASP A 120 -14.75 -10.54 2.31
CA ASP A 120 -13.59 -9.73 2.59
C ASP A 120 -12.90 -9.32 1.27
N GLU A 121 -13.00 -8.04 0.92
CA GLU A 121 -12.40 -7.49 -0.32
C GLU A 121 -10.88 -7.64 -0.37
N TYR A 122 -10.21 -7.60 0.78
CA TYR A 122 -8.76 -7.78 0.86
C TYR A 122 -8.37 -9.22 0.49
N LEU A 123 -9.04 -10.22 1.05
CA LEU A 123 -8.82 -11.62 0.71
C LEU A 123 -9.25 -11.92 -0.73
N ALA A 124 -10.36 -11.34 -1.18
CA ALA A 124 -10.81 -11.47 -2.57
C ALA A 124 -9.78 -10.93 -3.57
N ALA A 125 -9.11 -9.81 -3.25
CA ALA A 125 -8.05 -9.24 -4.07
C ALA A 125 -6.83 -10.19 -4.18
N ARG A 126 -6.58 -11.06 -3.19
CA ARG A 126 -5.49 -12.05 -3.21
C ARG A 126 -5.71 -13.22 -4.17
N ALA A 127 -6.90 -13.36 -4.71
CA ALA A 127 -7.19 -14.38 -5.74
C ALA A 127 -6.23 -14.28 -6.94
N ALA A 128 -5.86 -13.07 -7.35
CA ALA A 128 -4.91 -12.84 -8.44
C ALA A 128 -3.50 -13.32 -8.08
N ASP A 129 -3.08 -13.13 -6.84
CA ASP A 129 -1.75 -13.55 -6.35
C ASP A 129 -1.62 -15.08 -6.35
N VAL A 130 -2.65 -15.80 -5.92
CA VAL A 130 -2.65 -17.28 -5.95
C VAL A 130 -2.58 -17.81 -7.37
N ARG A 131 -3.31 -17.19 -8.32
CA ARG A 131 -3.21 -17.54 -9.75
C ARG A 131 -1.80 -17.33 -10.29
N ASP A 132 -1.18 -16.21 -9.93
CA ASP A 132 0.18 -15.87 -10.38
C ASP A 132 1.21 -16.87 -9.84
N VAL A 133 1.13 -17.25 -8.58
CA VAL A 133 1.99 -18.27 -7.94
C VAL A 133 1.84 -19.62 -8.64
N ALA A 134 0.60 -20.08 -8.84
CA ALA A 134 0.34 -21.36 -9.54
C ALA A 134 0.84 -21.34 -10.99
N SER A 135 0.63 -20.23 -11.70
CA SER A 135 1.12 -20.03 -13.06
C SER A 135 2.64 -20.00 -13.13
N ARG A 136 3.31 -19.37 -12.17
CA ARG A 136 4.78 -19.41 -12.06
C ARG A 136 5.30 -20.81 -11.86
N ALA A 137 4.73 -21.57 -10.92
CA ALA A 137 5.11 -22.96 -10.69
C ALA A 137 4.87 -23.84 -11.93
N ALA A 138 3.77 -23.64 -12.64
CA ALA A 138 3.47 -24.33 -13.89
C ALA A 138 4.50 -24.00 -15.00
N ARG A 139 4.94 -22.74 -15.13
CA ARG A 139 6.01 -22.36 -16.06
C ARG A 139 7.34 -23.03 -15.71
N ILE A 140 7.71 -23.05 -14.43
CA ILE A 140 8.91 -23.75 -13.95
C ILE A 140 8.84 -25.23 -14.33
N LEU A 141 7.74 -25.90 -14.04
CA LEU A 141 7.51 -27.30 -14.35
C LEU A 141 7.57 -27.57 -15.86
N ALA A 142 7.01 -26.68 -16.68
CA ALA A 142 7.02 -26.81 -18.13
C ALA A 142 8.35 -26.40 -18.79
N GLY A 143 9.28 -25.80 -18.04
CA GLY A 143 10.53 -25.27 -18.58
C GLY A 143 10.32 -24.10 -19.54
N THR A 144 9.22 -23.33 -19.38
CA THR A 144 8.92 -22.18 -20.23
C THR A 144 9.40 -20.89 -19.59
N THR A 145 10.00 -20.02 -20.42
CA THR A 145 10.48 -18.69 -20.00
C THR A 145 9.50 -17.60 -20.47
N ILE A 146 9.44 -16.51 -19.72
CA ILE A 146 8.70 -15.32 -20.15
C ILE A 146 9.52 -14.63 -21.26
N PRO A 147 8.93 -14.39 -22.43
CA PRO A 147 9.61 -13.60 -23.44
C PRO A 147 9.85 -12.18 -22.92
N THR A 148 11.05 -11.67 -23.18
CA THR A 148 11.43 -10.32 -22.78
C THR A 148 11.75 -9.48 -23.99
N PRO A 149 11.41 -8.18 -24.00
CA PRO A 149 11.79 -7.31 -25.10
C PRO A 149 13.31 -7.14 -25.15
N GLY A 150 13.92 -7.28 -26.32
CA GLY A 150 15.37 -7.11 -26.52
C GLY A 150 15.83 -5.65 -26.59
N ARG A 151 14.94 -4.69 -26.35
CA ARG A 151 15.19 -3.24 -26.44
C ARG A 151 14.16 -2.50 -25.58
N PRO A 152 14.40 -1.21 -25.26
CA PRO A 152 13.42 -0.39 -24.54
C PRO A 152 12.11 -0.23 -25.34
N VAL A 153 10.96 -0.48 -24.67
CA VAL A 153 9.61 -0.52 -25.26
C VAL A 153 8.56 0.07 -24.31
N ILE A 154 7.39 0.39 -24.86
CA ILE A 154 6.16 0.56 -24.08
C ILE A 154 5.49 -0.82 -24.04
N LEU A 155 5.41 -1.40 -22.83
CA LEU A 155 4.75 -2.67 -22.58
C LEU A 155 3.23 -2.51 -22.69
N VAL A 156 2.60 -3.32 -23.51
CA VAL A 156 1.15 -3.44 -23.63
C VAL A 156 0.73 -4.84 -23.19
N ALA A 157 -0.26 -4.96 -22.32
CA ALA A 157 -0.77 -6.25 -21.87
C ALA A 157 -2.23 -6.17 -21.40
N GLU A 158 -2.86 -7.33 -21.24
CA GLU A 158 -4.15 -7.45 -20.54
C GLU A 158 -3.98 -7.04 -19.08
N ASP A 159 -3.01 -7.67 -18.41
CA ASP A 159 -2.59 -7.43 -17.02
C ASP A 159 -1.10 -7.76 -16.88
N LEU A 160 -0.48 -7.34 -15.79
CA LEU A 160 0.93 -7.61 -15.51
C LEU A 160 1.11 -8.16 -14.10
N PRO A 161 1.06 -9.49 -13.94
CA PRO A 161 1.29 -10.15 -12.66
C PRO A 161 2.68 -9.84 -12.09
N PRO A 162 2.85 -9.79 -10.76
CA PRO A 162 4.14 -9.54 -10.12
C PRO A 162 5.24 -10.47 -10.57
N SER A 163 4.95 -11.78 -10.66
CA SER A 163 5.94 -12.79 -11.06
C SER A 163 6.44 -12.61 -12.50
N VAL A 164 5.58 -12.11 -13.39
CA VAL A 164 5.92 -11.78 -14.78
C VAL A 164 6.75 -10.50 -14.84
N SER A 165 6.29 -9.47 -14.12
CA SER A 165 6.99 -8.18 -14.03
C SER A 165 8.43 -8.32 -13.52
N ALA A 166 8.68 -9.24 -12.59
CA ALA A 166 10.01 -9.47 -12.02
C ALA A 166 11.03 -10.03 -13.02
N GLU A 167 10.59 -10.69 -14.08
CA GLU A 167 11.44 -11.30 -15.11
C GLU A 167 11.74 -10.34 -16.27
N ILE A 168 11.00 -9.23 -16.42
CA ILE A 168 11.25 -8.24 -17.46
C ILE A 168 12.31 -7.24 -16.97
N PRO A 169 13.44 -7.06 -17.70
CA PRO A 169 14.45 -6.08 -17.33
C PRO A 169 13.88 -4.66 -17.28
N ARG A 170 14.06 -3.96 -16.17
CA ARG A 170 13.50 -2.60 -15.96
C ARG A 170 14.00 -1.59 -16.98
N GLU A 171 15.25 -1.74 -17.42
CA GLU A 171 15.87 -0.90 -18.45
C GLU A 171 15.19 -1.03 -19.82
N HIS A 172 14.41 -2.09 -20.03
CA HIS A 172 13.60 -2.27 -21.23
C HIS A 172 12.18 -1.73 -21.12
N LEU A 173 11.76 -1.22 -19.96
CA LEU A 173 10.43 -0.67 -19.76
C LEU A 173 10.46 0.86 -19.79
N LEU A 174 10.07 1.45 -20.93
CA LEU A 174 9.87 2.90 -21.06
C LEU A 174 8.54 3.33 -20.44
N GLY A 175 7.52 2.50 -20.56
CA GLY A 175 6.17 2.73 -20.06
C GLY A 175 5.33 1.47 -20.07
N ILE A 176 4.21 1.51 -19.37
CA ILE A 176 3.28 0.38 -19.23
C ILE A 176 1.86 0.84 -19.52
N ALA A 177 1.13 0.10 -20.36
CA ALA A 177 -0.27 0.30 -20.62
C ALA A 177 -1.04 -1.03 -20.49
N LEU A 178 -1.96 -1.11 -19.55
CA LEU A 178 -2.75 -2.31 -19.25
C LEU A 178 -4.21 -2.11 -19.60
N ARG A 179 -4.81 -3.11 -20.24
CA ARG A 179 -6.24 -3.11 -20.57
C ARG A 179 -7.11 -3.28 -19.33
N ALA A 180 -6.65 -4.10 -18.37
CA ALA A 180 -7.28 -4.31 -17.09
C ALA A 180 -6.57 -3.57 -15.94
N GLY A 181 -6.95 -3.89 -14.71
CA GLY A 181 -6.32 -3.38 -13.50
C GLY A 181 -6.97 -2.13 -12.90
N SER A 182 -6.47 -1.73 -11.73
CA SER A 182 -6.92 -0.57 -10.95
C SER A 182 -5.73 0.29 -10.51
N ARG A 183 -6.00 1.46 -9.93
CA ARG A 183 -4.94 2.35 -9.39
C ARG A 183 -4.14 1.71 -8.23
N THR A 184 -4.67 0.67 -7.61
CA THR A 184 -4.07 -0.10 -6.51
C THR A 184 -3.50 -1.44 -6.99
N ALA A 185 -3.57 -1.76 -8.29
CA ALA A 185 -2.99 -2.99 -8.83
C ALA A 185 -1.48 -3.06 -8.59
N HIS A 186 -0.95 -4.26 -8.38
CA HIS A 186 0.48 -4.50 -8.16
C HIS A 186 1.36 -3.89 -9.26
N ALA A 187 0.95 -4.00 -10.53
CA ALA A 187 1.66 -3.39 -11.65
C ALA A 187 1.85 -1.87 -11.48
N VAL A 188 0.86 -1.17 -10.91
CA VAL A 188 0.95 0.27 -10.64
C VAL A 188 1.92 0.57 -9.49
N ILE A 189 1.90 -0.24 -8.43
CA ILE A 189 2.84 -0.12 -7.31
C ILE A 189 4.27 -0.30 -7.83
N LEU A 190 4.51 -1.36 -8.61
CA LEU A 190 5.81 -1.65 -9.21
C LEU A 190 6.27 -0.54 -10.16
N ALA A 191 5.38 -0.02 -11.01
CA ALA A 191 5.68 1.06 -11.93
C ALA A 191 6.04 2.35 -11.21
N ARG A 192 5.31 2.72 -10.13
CA ARG A 192 5.60 3.90 -9.30
C ARG A 192 6.95 3.78 -8.60
N ALA A 193 7.24 2.63 -8.01
CA ALA A 193 8.53 2.39 -7.34
C ALA A 193 9.70 2.47 -8.32
N ALA A 194 9.50 2.04 -9.58
CA ALA A 194 10.50 2.10 -10.63
C ALA A 194 10.53 3.45 -11.38
N GLY A 195 9.59 4.36 -11.12
CA GLY A 195 9.47 5.64 -11.85
C GLY A 195 9.06 5.47 -13.32
N ILE A 196 8.36 4.37 -13.66
CA ILE A 196 7.92 4.05 -15.02
C ILE A 196 6.49 4.59 -15.21
N PRO A 197 6.22 5.40 -16.26
CA PRO A 197 4.86 5.84 -16.59
C PRO A 197 3.93 4.66 -16.82
N CYS A 198 2.75 4.67 -16.18
CA CYS A 198 1.81 3.55 -16.27
C CYS A 198 0.36 4.03 -16.36
N ILE A 199 -0.40 3.41 -17.26
CA ILE A 199 -1.85 3.52 -17.32
C ILE A 199 -2.50 2.14 -17.17
N VAL A 200 -3.67 2.09 -16.56
CA VAL A 200 -4.45 0.86 -16.36
C VAL A 200 -5.91 1.07 -16.77
N ALA A 201 -6.68 -0.01 -16.85
CA ALA A 201 -8.08 0.04 -17.28
C ALA A 201 -8.29 0.72 -18.64
N ALA A 202 -7.32 0.61 -19.55
CA ALA A 202 -7.41 1.11 -20.92
C ALA A 202 -8.22 0.10 -21.78
N ARG A 203 -9.54 0.06 -21.60
CA ARG A 203 -10.43 -1.00 -22.12
C ARG A 203 -10.42 -1.15 -23.64
N GLU A 204 -10.09 -0.07 -24.36
CA GLU A 204 -10.02 -0.06 -25.83
C GLU A 204 -8.63 -0.44 -26.35
N LEU A 205 -7.71 -0.86 -25.48
CA LEU A 205 -6.35 -1.22 -25.85
C LEU A 205 -6.32 -2.63 -26.48
N GLU A 206 -5.78 -2.73 -27.68
CA GLU A 206 -5.52 -3.98 -28.37
C GLU A 206 -4.31 -4.68 -27.74
N VAL A 207 -4.47 -5.96 -27.36
CA VAL A 207 -3.46 -6.76 -26.67
C VAL A 207 -3.13 -8.06 -27.42
N ASP A 208 -3.40 -8.10 -28.70
CA ASP A 208 -3.24 -9.25 -29.60
C ASP A 208 -1.93 -9.26 -30.40
N GLY A 209 -1.04 -8.30 -30.12
CA GLY A 209 0.23 -8.12 -30.85
C GLY A 209 0.09 -7.25 -32.12
N SER A 210 -1.11 -6.81 -32.49
CA SER A 210 -1.31 -5.96 -33.66
C SER A 210 -0.62 -4.59 -33.58
N LEU A 211 -0.29 -4.17 -32.34
CA LEU A 211 0.40 -2.91 -32.04
C LEU A 211 1.93 -3.04 -31.98
N ASP A 212 2.50 -4.24 -32.10
CA ASP A 212 3.92 -4.45 -31.94
C ASP A 212 4.75 -3.64 -32.95
N GLY A 213 5.72 -2.90 -32.42
CA GLY A 213 6.58 -2.01 -33.18
C GLY A 213 5.95 -0.65 -33.55
N VAL A 214 4.66 -0.43 -33.30
CA VAL A 214 4.03 0.89 -33.47
C VAL A 214 4.64 1.87 -32.48
N GLN A 215 5.05 3.04 -32.95
CA GLN A 215 5.48 4.12 -32.05
C GLN A 215 4.30 4.60 -31.22
N ALA A 216 4.53 4.81 -29.94
CA ALA A 216 3.51 5.32 -29.04
C ALA A 216 4.10 6.31 -28.02
N VAL A 217 3.22 7.12 -27.42
CA VAL A 217 3.51 7.95 -26.25
C VAL A 217 2.55 7.54 -25.14
N VAL A 218 3.09 7.14 -23.99
CA VAL A 218 2.31 6.94 -22.77
C VAL A 218 2.45 8.17 -21.86
N ASP A 219 1.32 8.70 -21.41
CA ASP A 219 1.24 9.73 -20.37
C ASP A 219 0.51 9.13 -19.15
N GLY A 220 1.29 8.76 -18.15
CA GLY A 220 0.79 8.13 -16.95
C GLY A 220 0.05 9.09 -16.01
N ALA A 221 0.25 10.41 -16.15
CA ALA A 221 -0.48 11.42 -15.38
C ALA A 221 -1.84 11.74 -16.03
N ALA A 222 -1.87 11.88 -17.35
CA ALA A 222 -3.11 12.08 -18.10
C ALA A 222 -3.93 10.79 -18.23
N GLY A 223 -3.32 9.62 -18.10
CA GLY A 223 -3.99 8.33 -18.28
C GLY A 223 -4.17 7.96 -19.76
N THR A 224 -3.26 8.36 -20.65
CA THR A 224 -3.41 8.17 -22.10
C THR A 224 -2.25 7.41 -22.72
N LEU A 225 -2.57 6.62 -23.77
CA LEU A 225 -1.60 6.05 -24.70
C LEU A 225 -1.95 6.56 -26.11
N THR A 226 -1.06 7.36 -26.69
CA THR A 226 -1.19 7.87 -28.05
C THR A 226 -0.42 6.96 -29.01
N LEU A 227 -1.14 6.29 -29.91
CA LEU A 227 -0.59 5.40 -30.95
C LEU A 227 -0.30 6.19 -32.21
N ALA A 228 0.82 5.88 -32.88
CA ALA A 228 1.32 6.60 -34.07
C ALA A 228 1.35 8.12 -33.84
N PRO A 229 2.05 8.59 -32.77
CA PRO A 229 2.07 9.99 -32.38
C PRO A 229 2.66 10.87 -33.47
N SER A 230 2.17 12.11 -33.56
CA SER A 230 2.75 13.13 -34.41
C SER A 230 4.16 13.57 -33.90
N SER A 231 4.92 14.29 -34.71
CA SER A 231 6.17 14.88 -34.25
C SER A 231 5.98 15.83 -33.06
N ALA A 232 4.85 16.55 -33.04
CA ALA A 232 4.52 17.43 -31.93
C ALA A 232 4.25 16.64 -30.62
N ASP A 233 3.59 15.50 -30.69
CA ASP A 233 3.36 14.62 -29.50
C ASP A 233 4.69 14.06 -28.97
N LEU A 234 5.61 13.66 -29.85
CA LEU A 234 6.93 13.17 -29.47
C LEU A 234 7.79 14.27 -28.82
N GLU A 235 7.77 15.48 -29.39
CA GLU A 235 8.45 16.64 -28.80
C GLU A 235 7.88 17.01 -27.45
N ALA A 236 6.56 16.98 -27.29
CA ALA A 236 5.90 17.23 -26.01
C ALA A 236 6.26 16.19 -24.96
N ALA A 237 6.29 14.90 -25.33
CA ALA A 237 6.70 13.81 -24.41
C ALA A 237 8.17 13.96 -23.97
N GLU A 238 9.07 14.29 -24.89
CA GLU A 238 10.48 14.50 -24.58
C GLU A 238 10.68 15.74 -23.70
N ALA A 239 9.92 16.82 -23.95
CA ALA A 239 9.95 18.03 -23.12
C ALA A 239 9.42 17.72 -21.71
N ALA A 240 8.33 16.97 -21.58
CA ALA A 240 7.78 16.55 -20.28
C ALA A 240 8.78 15.69 -19.50
N LYS A 241 9.46 14.76 -20.17
CA LYS A 241 10.50 13.93 -19.57
C LYS A 241 11.69 14.78 -19.06
N LYS A 242 12.17 15.73 -19.87
CA LYS A 242 13.24 16.67 -19.47
C LYS A 242 12.80 17.52 -18.29
N GLN A 243 11.59 18.07 -18.32
CA GLN A 243 11.05 18.87 -17.23
C GLN A 243 10.95 18.04 -15.92
N SER A 244 10.49 16.81 -16.01
CA SER A 244 10.43 15.90 -14.85
C SER A 244 11.82 15.63 -14.24
N ALA A 245 12.85 15.46 -15.08
CA ALA A 245 14.24 15.30 -14.62
C ALA A 245 14.79 16.57 -13.94
N VAL A 246 14.49 17.75 -14.51
CA VAL A 246 14.85 19.05 -13.91
C VAL A 246 14.16 19.21 -12.55
N ASP A 247 12.87 18.91 -12.49
CA ASP A 247 12.09 18.99 -11.24
C ASP A 247 12.58 18.00 -10.19
N ALA A 248 12.97 16.79 -10.58
CA ALA A 248 13.58 15.80 -9.69
C ALA A 248 14.90 16.31 -9.12
N THR A 249 15.77 16.90 -9.97
CA THR A 249 17.03 17.51 -9.55
C THR A 249 16.78 18.69 -8.60
N ARG A 250 15.82 19.56 -8.93
CA ARG A 250 15.40 20.68 -8.08
C ARG A 250 14.89 20.19 -6.72
N ARG A 251 14.02 19.18 -6.69
CA ARG A 251 13.54 18.58 -5.44
C ARG A 251 14.68 18.00 -4.61
N ALA A 252 15.61 17.28 -5.25
CA ALA A 252 16.78 16.74 -4.56
C ALA A 252 17.66 17.85 -3.95
N ALA A 253 17.83 18.97 -4.64
CA ALA A 253 18.58 20.12 -4.14
C ALA A 253 17.89 20.87 -2.99
N LEU A 254 16.58 20.67 -2.81
CA LEU A 254 15.81 21.22 -1.68
C LEU A 254 15.77 20.28 -0.47
N ARG A 255 16.22 19.04 -0.62
CA ARG A 255 16.23 18.05 0.47
C ARG A 255 17.02 18.59 1.66
N GLY A 256 16.43 18.51 2.85
CA GLY A 256 17.02 19.01 4.10
C GLY A 256 17.03 20.53 4.27
N LYS A 257 16.51 21.30 3.30
CA LYS A 257 16.34 22.75 3.46
C LYS A 257 14.99 23.05 4.12
N PRO A 258 14.94 24.06 5.03
CA PRO A 258 13.67 24.45 5.62
C PRO A 258 12.71 25.01 4.56
N CYS A 259 11.43 24.63 4.66
CA CYS A 259 10.38 25.21 3.82
C CYS A 259 9.95 26.56 4.42
N ILE A 260 10.18 27.63 3.66
CA ILE A 260 9.86 29.01 4.06
C ILE A 260 8.85 29.59 3.06
N MET A 261 7.71 30.04 3.56
CA MET A 261 6.69 30.72 2.77
C MET A 261 7.17 32.11 2.33
N ALA A 262 6.51 32.72 1.33
CA ALA A 262 6.84 34.05 0.83
C ALA A 262 6.78 35.16 1.91
N ASN A 263 5.96 34.98 2.93
CA ASN A 263 5.84 35.88 4.09
C ASN A 263 6.89 35.62 5.19
N GLY A 264 7.85 34.72 4.96
CA GLY A 264 8.88 34.34 5.93
C GLY A 264 8.47 33.27 6.95
N THR A 265 7.23 32.80 6.93
CA THR A 265 6.76 31.75 7.86
C THR A 265 7.41 30.42 7.51
N ARG A 266 8.00 29.74 8.50
CA ARG A 266 8.52 28.40 8.34
C ARG A 266 7.37 27.38 8.41
N VAL A 267 7.34 26.46 7.45
CA VAL A 267 6.45 25.30 7.44
C VAL A 267 7.29 24.05 7.67
N HIS A 268 6.95 23.27 8.70
CA HIS A 268 7.63 22.01 8.96
C HIS A 268 7.07 20.91 8.06
N LEU A 269 7.97 20.15 7.46
CA LEU A 269 7.63 19.04 6.55
C LEU A 269 7.84 17.71 7.28
N TYR A 270 6.74 17.04 7.61
CA TYR A 270 6.74 15.75 8.28
C TYR A 270 6.28 14.63 7.35
N ALA A 271 6.86 13.45 7.53
CA ALA A 271 6.47 12.26 6.78
C ALA A 271 5.24 11.57 7.40
N ASN A 272 4.51 10.84 6.57
CA ASN A 272 3.56 9.82 7.02
C ASN A 272 4.22 8.45 6.87
N ILE A 273 4.21 7.64 7.91
CA ILE A 273 4.78 6.30 7.91
C ILE A 273 3.76 5.25 8.38
N GLY A 274 3.91 4.02 7.87
CA GLY A 274 3.07 2.87 8.24
C GLY A 274 3.91 1.62 8.55
N SER A 275 5.22 1.80 8.76
CA SER A 275 6.13 0.70 9.13
C SER A 275 7.35 1.25 9.86
N VAL A 276 8.13 0.36 10.48
CA VAL A 276 9.41 0.73 11.12
C VAL A 276 10.40 1.27 10.09
N ASP A 277 10.52 0.63 8.93
CA ASP A 277 11.44 1.03 7.86
C ASP A 277 11.06 2.38 7.23
N GLY A 278 9.78 2.75 7.32
CA GLY A 278 9.27 4.06 6.91
C GLY A 278 9.97 5.21 7.62
N ALA A 279 10.46 5.02 8.84
CA ALA A 279 11.17 6.04 9.60
C ALA A 279 12.55 6.36 9.00
N ALA A 280 13.33 5.35 8.63
CA ALA A 280 14.62 5.54 7.96
C ALA A 280 14.42 6.26 6.60
N ARG A 281 13.46 5.81 5.79
CA ARG A 281 13.13 6.47 4.52
C ARG A 281 12.69 7.92 4.70
N ALA A 282 11.93 8.23 5.76
CA ALA A 282 11.54 9.61 6.06
C ALA A 282 12.76 10.51 6.29
N VAL A 283 13.76 10.02 7.01
CA VAL A 283 15.04 10.74 7.21
C VAL A 283 15.78 10.91 5.89
N ASP A 284 15.88 9.87 5.08
CA ASP A 284 16.58 9.89 3.79
C ASP A 284 16.00 10.89 2.79
N VAL A 285 14.68 11.08 2.80
CA VAL A 285 14.03 12.08 1.94
C VAL A 285 14.06 13.49 2.53
N GLY A 286 14.60 13.66 3.75
CA GLY A 286 14.79 14.97 4.39
C GLY A 286 13.58 15.43 5.19
N ALA A 287 12.72 14.54 5.66
CA ALA A 287 11.63 14.90 6.56
C ALA A 287 12.16 15.42 7.91
N GLU A 288 11.50 16.45 8.45
CA GLU A 288 11.86 17.06 9.73
C GLU A 288 11.36 16.25 10.93
N GLY A 289 10.60 15.19 10.68
CA GLY A 289 10.03 14.27 11.64
C GLY A 289 8.90 13.46 11.02
N VAL A 290 8.13 12.80 11.87
CA VAL A 290 6.94 12.03 11.48
C VAL A 290 5.70 12.74 12.00
N GLY A 291 4.88 13.24 11.08
CA GLY A 291 3.60 13.90 11.37
C GLY A 291 2.46 12.92 11.58
N LEU A 292 2.59 11.71 11.02
CA LEU A 292 1.63 10.62 11.20
C LEU A 292 2.35 9.27 11.13
N MET A 293 2.44 8.59 12.25
CA MET A 293 2.72 7.16 12.28
C MET A 293 1.41 6.40 12.43
N ARG A 294 1.04 5.64 11.41
CA ARG A 294 -0.10 4.73 11.46
C ARG A 294 0.32 3.48 12.23
N SER A 295 -0.27 3.27 13.41
CA SER A 295 0.10 2.14 14.29
C SER A 295 -0.60 0.83 13.94
N GLU A 296 -1.54 0.86 12.98
CA GLU A 296 -2.34 -0.29 12.59
C GLU A 296 -1.51 -1.46 12.06
N PHE A 297 -0.35 -1.19 11.45
CA PHE A 297 0.55 -2.25 10.97
C PHE A 297 1.02 -3.22 12.08
N LEU A 298 0.94 -2.80 13.35
CA LEU A 298 1.23 -3.67 14.48
C LEU A 298 0.08 -4.60 14.84
N LEU A 299 -1.12 -4.31 14.34
CA LEU A 299 -2.38 -4.98 14.70
C LEU A 299 -2.92 -5.84 13.57
N LEU A 300 -2.56 -5.54 12.32
CA LEU A 300 -3.03 -6.26 11.14
C LEU A 300 -2.22 -7.56 10.94
N ASP A 301 -2.78 -8.47 10.12
CA ASP A 301 -2.14 -9.73 9.69
C ASP A 301 -1.64 -10.61 10.85
N ARG A 302 -2.47 -10.73 11.90
CA ARG A 302 -2.14 -11.45 13.14
C ARG A 302 -3.35 -12.22 13.67
N GLU A 303 -3.05 -13.28 14.42
CA GLU A 303 -4.07 -14.07 15.14
C GLU A 303 -4.33 -13.56 16.55
N THR A 304 -3.41 -12.80 17.13
CA THR A 304 -3.50 -12.28 18.51
C THR A 304 -3.00 -10.83 18.58
N PRO A 305 -3.54 -10.01 19.51
CA PRO A 305 -3.07 -8.63 19.68
C PRO A 305 -1.58 -8.60 20.09
N PRO A 306 -0.81 -7.60 19.62
CA PRO A 306 0.56 -7.40 20.06
C PRO A 306 0.59 -7.04 21.56
N ASP A 307 1.50 -7.65 22.29
CA ASP A 307 1.72 -7.27 23.68
C ASP A 307 2.45 -5.89 23.77
N GLU A 308 2.49 -5.32 25.00
CA GLU A 308 3.15 -4.03 25.24
C GLU A 308 4.65 -4.08 24.90
N ARG A 309 5.32 -5.21 25.12
CA ARG A 309 6.75 -5.38 24.85
C ARG A 309 7.05 -5.39 23.35
N GLU A 310 6.18 -5.97 22.57
CA GLU A 310 6.29 -6.01 21.11
C GLU A 310 6.11 -4.60 20.51
N GLN A 311 5.09 -3.88 20.97
CA GLN A 311 4.88 -2.49 20.59
C GLN A 311 6.04 -1.60 21.01
N LEU A 312 6.56 -1.79 22.22
CA LEU A 312 7.75 -1.09 22.71
C LEU A 312 8.96 -1.29 21.79
N ARG A 313 9.24 -2.54 21.38
CA ARG A 313 10.34 -2.82 20.44
C ARG A 313 10.17 -2.10 19.10
N ALA A 314 8.96 -2.08 18.56
CA ALA A 314 8.67 -1.41 17.29
C ALA A 314 8.85 0.10 17.41
N PHE A 315 8.29 0.72 18.43
CA PHE A 315 8.40 2.17 18.63
C PHE A 315 9.83 2.60 18.94
N THR A 316 10.59 1.79 19.71
CA THR A 316 12.02 2.04 19.95
C THR A 316 12.81 2.09 18.65
N LYS A 317 12.62 1.10 17.75
CA LYS A 317 13.27 1.09 16.44
C LYS A 317 12.91 2.30 15.59
N VAL A 318 11.65 2.76 15.64
CA VAL A 318 11.23 3.97 14.92
C VAL A 318 11.94 5.20 15.46
N PHE A 319 12.03 5.38 16.78
CA PHE A 319 12.76 6.51 17.37
C PHE A 319 14.26 6.47 17.07
N GLU A 320 14.87 5.28 17.14
CA GLU A 320 16.29 5.08 16.78
C GLU A 320 16.55 5.47 15.32
N ALA A 321 15.68 5.04 14.40
CA ALA A 321 15.79 5.37 12.99
C ALA A 321 15.58 6.87 12.71
N LEU A 322 14.69 7.54 13.43
CA LEU A 322 14.48 8.98 13.31
C LEU A 322 15.67 9.79 13.85
N GLY A 323 16.35 9.27 14.86
CA GLY A 323 17.41 9.98 15.56
C GLY A 323 16.88 11.10 16.47
N SER A 324 17.79 11.79 17.15
CA SER A 324 17.45 12.84 18.11
C SER A 324 16.85 14.08 17.44
N GLY A 325 15.91 14.73 18.12
CA GLY A 325 15.34 16.03 17.73
C GLY A 325 14.23 15.99 16.70
N ARG A 326 13.94 14.85 16.07
CA ARG A 326 12.81 14.70 15.16
C ARG A 326 11.58 14.20 15.90
N PRO A 327 10.44 14.93 15.85
CA PRO A 327 9.22 14.48 16.50
C PRO A 327 8.60 13.27 15.79
N LEU A 328 8.01 12.39 16.58
CA LEU A 328 7.15 11.30 16.14
C LEU A 328 5.73 11.54 16.64
N THR A 329 4.79 11.76 15.74
CA THR A 329 3.36 11.75 16.05
C THR A 329 2.82 10.34 15.87
N LEU A 330 2.63 9.63 16.98
CA LEU A 330 1.96 8.33 17.00
C LEU A 330 0.45 8.54 16.96
N ARG A 331 -0.20 8.11 15.90
CA ARG A 331 -1.65 7.96 15.87
C ARG A 331 -2.01 6.64 16.56
N LEU A 332 -2.84 6.74 17.61
CA LEU A 332 -3.46 5.56 18.21
C LEU A 332 -4.26 4.82 17.14
N ALA A 333 -4.42 3.52 17.31
CA ALA A 333 -4.98 2.67 16.28
C ALA A 333 -6.34 3.15 15.76
N ASP A 334 -6.42 3.32 14.44
CA ASP A 334 -7.66 3.60 13.72
C ASP A 334 -8.13 2.30 13.06
N ILE A 335 -8.79 1.48 13.86
CA ILE A 335 -9.32 0.16 13.51
C ILE A 335 -10.85 0.18 13.58
N GLY A 336 -11.50 -0.76 12.90
CA GLY A 336 -12.92 -0.69 12.55
C GLY A 336 -13.11 -0.08 11.16
N GLY A 337 -14.33 0.06 10.69
CA GLY A 337 -14.59 0.48 9.31
C GLY A 337 -14.21 -0.61 8.32
N ASP A 338 -13.27 -0.30 7.43
CA ASP A 338 -12.73 -1.20 6.40
C ASP A 338 -11.60 -2.13 6.89
N LYS A 339 -11.17 -1.95 8.15
CA LYS A 339 -10.05 -2.72 8.72
C LYS A 339 -10.56 -3.70 9.76
N GLU A 340 -10.96 -4.86 9.28
CA GLU A 340 -11.34 -5.96 10.18
C GLU A 340 -10.11 -6.56 10.86
N ILE A 341 -10.21 -6.74 12.17
CA ILE A 341 -9.21 -7.44 12.98
C ILE A 341 -9.89 -8.63 13.64
N PRO A 342 -9.75 -9.83 13.06
CA PRO A 342 -10.55 -11.02 13.47
C PRO A 342 -10.43 -11.36 14.95
N TYR A 343 -9.25 -11.21 15.55
CA TYR A 343 -9.06 -11.54 16.98
C TYR A 343 -9.76 -10.56 17.93
N LEU A 344 -10.12 -9.35 17.48
CA LEU A 344 -10.89 -8.41 18.29
C LEU A 344 -12.36 -8.75 18.35
N LYS A 345 -12.88 -9.60 17.45
CA LYS A 345 -14.27 -10.07 17.41
C LYS A 345 -15.25 -8.90 17.53
N LEU A 346 -15.04 -7.86 16.75
CA LEU A 346 -15.96 -6.72 16.68
C LEU A 346 -17.27 -7.16 16.05
N PRO A 347 -18.43 -6.65 16.50
CA PRO A 347 -19.70 -6.97 15.87
C PRO A 347 -19.73 -6.44 14.44
N HIS A 348 -20.40 -7.17 13.56
CA HIS A 348 -20.66 -6.70 12.20
C HIS A 348 -21.58 -5.47 12.24
N GLU A 349 -21.21 -4.43 11.54
CA GLU A 349 -21.98 -3.17 11.44
C GLU A 349 -22.45 -2.95 9.99
N ALA A 350 -23.70 -2.53 9.82
CA ALA A 350 -24.26 -2.27 8.50
C ALA A 350 -23.56 -1.07 7.77
N ASN A 351 -23.03 -0.14 8.53
CA ASN A 351 -22.30 1.03 8.04
C ASN A 351 -20.98 1.19 8.81
N PRO A 352 -19.96 0.35 8.56
CA PRO A 352 -18.76 0.28 9.39
C PRO A 352 -18.01 1.62 9.51
N PHE A 353 -18.00 2.45 8.45
CA PHE A 353 -17.38 3.77 8.50
C PHE A 353 -18.09 4.76 9.44
N LEU A 354 -19.37 4.55 9.71
CA LEU A 354 -20.17 5.35 10.66
C LEU A 354 -20.29 4.68 12.04
N GLY A 355 -19.69 3.52 12.21
CA GLY A 355 -19.79 2.70 13.40
C GLY A 355 -18.73 2.99 14.47
N VAL A 356 -18.43 1.97 15.27
CA VAL A 356 -17.44 2.04 16.34
C VAL A 356 -16.05 1.81 15.75
N ARG A 357 -15.34 2.90 15.47
CA ARG A 357 -13.97 2.86 14.93
C ARG A 357 -13.05 3.87 15.64
N GLY A 358 -11.77 3.71 15.46
CA GLY A 358 -10.74 4.58 16.00
C GLY A 358 -10.79 4.63 17.53
N TYR A 359 -10.60 5.80 18.10
CA TYR A 359 -10.54 5.94 19.55
C TYR A 359 -11.86 5.60 20.28
N ARG A 360 -13.00 5.60 19.58
CA ARG A 360 -14.31 5.17 20.14
C ARG A 360 -14.27 3.75 20.67
N LEU A 361 -13.43 2.87 20.11
CA LEU A 361 -13.24 1.51 20.60
C LEU A 361 -12.74 1.45 22.04
N ALA A 362 -11.91 2.42 22.48
CA ALA A 362 -11.44 2.51 23.86
C ALA A 362 -12.55 2.84 24.86
N MET A 363 -13.68 3.36 24.37
CA MET A 363 -14.81 3.82 25.18
C MET A 363 -15.97 2.82 25.25
N VAL A 364 -15.85 1.67 24.58
CA VAL A 364 -16.88 0.62 24.62
C VAL A 364 -16.91 0.00 26.01
N LYS A 365 -18.01 0.21 26.76
CA LYS A 365 -18.12 -0.10 28.19
C LYS A 365 -17.86 -1.57 28.56
N ASP A 366 -18.36 -2.48 27.74
CA ASP A 366 -18.27 -3.93 28.03
C ASP A 366 -17.05 -4.60 27.36
N ARG A 367 -16.06 -3.79 26.90
CA ARG A 367 -14.88 -4.26 26.20
C ARG A 367 -13.61 -3.67 26.81
N PRO A 368 -13.25 -4.03 28.05
CA PRO A 368 -12.05 -3.57 28.72
C PRO A 368 -10.77 -3.99 27.98
N ASP A 369 -10.81 -5.07 27.19
CA ASP A 369 -9.76 -5.53 26.30
C ASP A 369 -9.40 -4.49 25.22
N LEU A 370 -10.40 -3.83 24.63
CA LEU A 370 -10.17 -2.76 23.66
C LEU A 370 -9.49 -1.54 24.31
N ARG A 371 -9.99 -1.13 25.48
CA ARG A 371 -9.33 -0.04 26.23
C ARG A 371 -7.89 -0.39 26.61
N ALA A 372 -7.63 -1.64 27.03
CA ALA A 372 -6.29 -2.12 27.36
C ALA A 372 -5.35 -2.08 26.15
N LEU A 373 -5.85 -2.31 24.94
CA LEU A 373 -5.06 -2.18 23.70
C LEU A 373 -4.52 -0.75 23.54
N PHE A 374 -5.37 0.27 23.68
CA PHE A 374 -4.95 1.66 23.59
C PHE A 374 -4.02 2.08 24.75
N ALA A 375 -4.31 1.61 25.96
CA ALA A 375 -3.44 1.83 27.13
C ALA A 375 -2.05 1.26 26.89
N SER A 376 -1.95 0.05 26.35
CA SER A 376 -0.71 -0.63 25.97
C SER A 376 0.08 0.17 24.92
N GLN A 377 -0.59 0.75 23.92
CA GLN A 377 0.06 1.61 22.92
C GLN A 377 0.68 2.85 23.56
N VAL A 378 -0.07 3.52 24.42
CA VAL A 378 0.40 4.72 25.15
C VAL A 378 1.58 4.37 26.07
N ALA A 379 1.49 3.27 26.82
CA ALA A 379 2.57 2.81 27.71
C ALA A 379 3.86 2.49 26.92
N ALA A 380 3.74 1.71 25.86
CA ALA A 380 4.85 1.35 25.00
C ALA A 380 5.51 2.58 24.35
N ALA A 381 4.71 3.56 23.90
CA ALA A 381 5.22 4.80 23.29
C ALA A 381 5.98 5.67 24.30
N LEU A 382 5.45 5.86 25.50
CA LEU A 382 6.12 6.61 26.59
C LEU A 382 7.44 5.94 27.00
N ARG A 383 7.47 4.63 27.11
CA ARG A 383 8.66 3.85 27.43
C ARG A 383 9.71 3.95 26.33
N ALA A 384 9.30 3.80 25.05
CA ALA A 384 10.21 3.93 23.91
C ALA A 384 10.81 5.33 23.82
N ALA A 385 9.99 6.37 23.94
CA ALA A 385 10.44 7.75 23.91
C ALA A 385 11.39 8.07 25.06
N SER A 386 11.08 7.61 26.28
CA SER A 386 11.93 7.77 27.45
C SER A 386 13.28 7.07 27.29
N ALA A 387 13.31 5.86 26.73
CA ALA A 387 14.54 5.10 26.52
C ALA A 387 15.46 5.69 25.44
N THR A 388 14.88 6.34 24.43
CA THR A 388 15.61 6.88 23.26
C THR A 388 15.85 8.40 23.33
N GLY A 389 15.19 9.11 24.25
CA GLY A 389 15.16 10.58 24.25
C GLY A 389 14.33 11.17 23.10
N GLY A 390 13.40 10.40 22.54
CA GLY A 390 12.59 10.76 21.37
C GLY A 390 11.49 11.78 21.66
N ALA A 391 11.25 12.72 20.76
CA ALA A 391 10.16 13.70 20.91
C ALA A 391 8.81 13.07 20.52
N LEU A 392 8.05 12.63 21.53
CA LEU A 392 6.76 11.93 21.34
C LEU A 392 5.59 12.91 21.27
N ARG A 393 4.70 12.67 20.29
CA ARG A 393 3.36 13.24 20.19
C ARG A 393 2.35 12.09 20.10
N ILE A 394 1.31 12.11 20.92
CA ILE A 394 0.23 11.10 20.93
C ILE A 394 -1.00 11.73 20.29
N MET A 395 -1.62 11.06 19.34
CA MET A 395 -2.77 11.59 18.60
C MET A 395 -3.89 10.55 18.55
N ALA A 396 -5.10 10.92 18.97
CA ALA A 396 -6.28 10.08 18.83
C ALA A 396 -7.01 10.36 17.50
N PRO A 397 -7.38 9.31 16.73
CA PRO A 397 -8.20 9.44 15.53
C PRO A 397 -9.71 9.52 15.86
N MET A 398 -10.52 9.94 14.90
CA MET A 398 -11.98 9.82 14.90
C MET A 398 -12.70 10.55 16.03
N ILE A 399 -12.13 11.65 16.54
CA ILE A 399 -12.73 12.46 17.59
C ILE A 399 -13.88 13.30 17.02
N SER A 400 -15.03 13.28 17.70
CA SER A 400 -16.24 14.00 17.32
C SER A 400 -16.74 14.97 18.38
N VAL A 401 -16.52 14.65 19.66
CA VAL A 401 -17.04 15.42 20.80
C VAL A 401 -15.98 15.58 21.90
N ARG A 402 -16.14 16.62 22.72
CA ARG A 402 -15.21 16.92 23.82
C ARG A 402 -15.04 15.76 24.82
N ALA A 403 -16.11 15.01 25.09
CA ALA A 403 -16.05 13.87 26.02
C ALA A 403 -15.03 12.78 25.60
N GLU A 404 -14.79 12.61 24.29
CA GLU A 404 -13.77 11.68 23.78
C GLU A 404 -12.36 12.20 24.07
N VAL A 405 -12.15 13.51 24.03
CA VAL A 405 -10.88 14.15 24.42
C VAL A 405 -10.63 14.01 25.92
N ASP A 406 -11.65 14.24 26.73
CA ASP A 406 -11.54 14.11 28.19
C ASP A 406 -11.22 12.67 28.59
N ASP A 407 -11.82 11.68 27.91
CA ASP A 407 -11.49 10.25 28.12
C ASP A 407 -10.06 9.91 27.68
N LEU A 408 -9.57 10.46 26.55
CA LEU A 408 -8.18 10.30 26.12
C LEU A 408 -7.18 10.81 27.17
N LEU A 409 -7.42 12.00 27.70
CA LEU A 409 -6.57 12.61 28.74
C LEU A 409 -6.60 11.79 30.02
N ALA A 410 -7.77 11.26 30.39
CA ALA A 410 -7.91 10.35 31.53
C ALA A 410 -7.19 9.01 31.30
N LEU A 411 -7.26 8.44 30.09
CA LEU A 411 -6.52 7.22 29.71
C LEU A 411 -5.01 7.44 29.89
N ILE A 412 -4.46 8.51 29.31
CA ILE A 412 -3.03 8.82 29.40
C ILE A 412 -2.61 9.01 30.86
N THR A 413 -3.43 9.69 31.65
CA THR A 413 -3.18 9.88 33.08
C THR A 413 -3.13 8.54 33.84
N ALA A 414 -4.08 7.66 33.56
CA ALA A 414 -4.14 6.32 34.16
C ALA A 414 -2.92 5.48 33.76
N VAL A 415 -2.50 5.52 32.51
CA VAL A 415 -1.27 4.82 32.04
C VAL A 415 -0.02 5.34 32.74
N ARG A 416 0.10 6.67 32.90
CA ARG A 416 1.23 7.25 33.63
C ARG A 416 1.26 6.80 35.11
N ALA A 417 0.10 6.73 35.75
CA ALA A 417 0.00 6.23 37.13
C ALA A 417 0.38 4.74 37.24
N ASP A 418 -0.03 3.92 36.26
CA ASP A 418 0.33 2.51 36.21
C ASP A 418 1.84 2.31 35.99
N LEU A 419 2.46 3.05 35.06
CA LEU A 419 3.91 3.02 34.86
C LEU A 419 4.68 3.42 36.13
N ALA A 420 4.24 4.46 36.83
CA ALA A 420 4.81 4.86 38.09
C ALA A 420 4.68 3.75 39.17
N GLY A 421 3.52 3.10 39.23
CA GLY A 421 3.24 1.96 40.11
C GLY A 421 4.11 0.73 39.80
N ARG A 422 4.52 0.55 38.55
CA ARG A 422 5.51 -0.48 38.15
C ARG A 422 6.96 -0.08 38.43
N GLY A 423 7.21 1.09 38.99
CA GLY A 423 8.57 1.61 39.23
C GLY A 423 9.21 2.31 38.02
N GLU A 424 8.50 2.47 36.92
CA GLU A 424 8.98 3.13 35.69
C GLU A 424 8.75 4.66 35.72
N VAL A 425 9.25 5.32 36.77
CA VAL A 425 8.99 6.72 37.10
C VAL A 425 9.46 7.66 35.96
N VAL A 426 10.58 7.36 35.29
CA VAL A 426 11.10 8.18 34.18
C VAL A 426 10.15 8.13 32.99
N ALA A 427 9.69 6.95 32.63
CA ALA A 427 8.73 6.77 31.53
C ALA A 427 7.37 7.41 31.87
N ALA A 428 6.91 7.26 33.12
CA ALA A 428 5.67 7.86 33.61
C ALA A 428 5.68 9.40 33.52
N ALA A 429 6.82 10.02 33.81
CA ALA A 429 7.00 11.48 33.79
C ALA A 429 7.45 12.03 32.42
N TYR A 430 7.75 11.16 31.44
CA TYR A 430 8.29 11.58 30.15
C TYR A 430 7.33 12.55 29.41
N PRO A 431 7.83 13.68 28.91
CA PRO A 431 6.99 14.65 28.20
C PRO A 431 6.49 14.07 26.88
N ALA A 432 5.20 14.17 26.65
CA ALA A 432 4.57 13.83 25.37
C ALA A 432 3.49 14.87 25.09
N ALA A 433 3.53 15.46 23.90
CA ALA A 433 2.45 16.31 23.43
C ALA A 433 1.22 15.45 23.10
N VAL A 434 0.03 15.93 23.47
CA VAL A 434 -1.23 15.24 23.21
C VAL A 434 -2.09 16.06 22.26
N GLY A 435 -2.60 15.39 21.23
CA GLY A 435 -3.48 16.00 20.24
C GLY A 435 -4.49 15.02 19.68
N VAL A 436 -5.30 15.53 18.76
CA VAL A 436 -6.34 14.74 18.09
C VAL A 436 -6.35 15.01 16.59
N MET A 437 -6.94 14.07 15.84
CA MET A 437 -7.18 14.26 14.42
C MET A 437 -8.58 14.85 14.20
N ILE A 438 -8.62 15.98 13.54
CA ILE A 438 -9.85 16.62 13.07
C ILE A 438 -10.17 16.04 11.71
N GLU A 439 -11.06 15.08 11.71
CA GLU A 439 -11.43 14.32 10.50
C GLU A 439 -12.93 13.97 10.45
N VAL A 440 -13.67 14.38 11.48
CA VAL A 440 -15.13 14.30 11.53
C VAL A 440 -15.69 15.70 11.46
N PRO A 441 -16.70 16.00 10.61
CA PRO A 441 -17.25 17.37 10.49
C PRO A 441 -17.67 17.98 11.82
N ALA A 442 -18.19 17.19 12.76
CA ALA A 442 -18.57 17.70 14.09
C ALA A 442 -17.37 18.30 14.83
N SER A 443 -16.20 17.62 14.83
CA SER A 443 -14.99 18.16 15.48
C SER A 443 -14.41 19.36 14.73
N ALA A 444 -14.56 19.43 13.41
CA ALA A 444 -14.14 20.60 12.64
C ALA A 444 -14.96 21.83 13.00
N LEU A 445 -16.28 21.69 13.11
CA LEU A 445 -17.20 22.79 13.50
C LEU A 445 -17.02 23.25 14.95
N THR A 446 -16.58 22.37 15.85
CA THR A 446 -16.38 22.65 17.28
C THR A 446 -14.91 22.64 17.68
N VAL A 447 -14.00 22.92 16.75
CA VAL A 447 -12.55 22.75 16.96
C VAL A 447 -12.01 23.54 18.16
N ALA A 448 -12.56 24.71 18.46
CA ALA A 448 -12.14 25.51 19.61
C ALA A 448 -12.43 24.81 20.94
N GLU A 449 -13.55 24.10 21.05
CA GLU A 449 -13.91 23.28 22.22
C GLU A 449 -13.05 22.00 22.28
N ILE A 450 -12.93 21.31 21.15
CA ILE A 450 -12.12 20.07 21.03
C ILE A 450 -10.67 20.33 21.38
N ALA A 451 -10.07 21.41 20.87
CA ALA A 451 -8.65 21.71 21.03
C ALA A 451 -8.29 22.26 22.44
N ALA A 452 -9.28 22.63 23.25
CA ALA A 452 -8.99 23.20 24.57
C ALA A 452 -8.19 22.23 25.45
N GLY A 453 -6.99 22.65 25.90
CA GLY A 453 -6.09 21.83 26.72
C GLY A 453 -5.32 20.75 25.96
N LEU A 454 -5.35 20.74 24.63
CA LEU A 454 -4.48 19.92 23.79
C LEU A 454 -3.28 20.74 23.32
N ASP A 455 -2.17 20.03 23.00
CA ASP A 455 -0.94 20.64 22.50
C ASP A 455 -1.00 20.90 20.99
N PHE A 456 -1.78 20.12 20.25
CA PHE A 456 -1.91 20.24 18.79
C PHE A 456 -3.19 19.59 18.27
N VAL A 457 -3.55 19.93 17.05
CA VAL A 457 -4.53 19.21 16.22
C VAL A 457 -3.89 18.85 14.89
N SER A 458 -4.38 17.78 14.27
CA SER A 458 -4.03 17.38 12.90
C SER A 458 -5.30 17.30 12.07
N VAL A 459 -5.25 17.69 10.81
CA VAL A 459 -6.40 17.58 9.91
C VAL A 459 -6.31 16.34 9.07
N GLY A 460 -7.28 15.43 9.22
CA GLY A 460 -7.38 14.18 8.46
C GLY A 460 -8.27 14.36 7.24
N THR A 461 -7.71 14.90 6.14
CA THR A 461 -8.48 15.31 4.95
C THR A 461 -9.25 14.18 4.28
N ASN A 462 -8.75 12.94 4.31
CA ASN A 462 -9.41 11.80 3.66
C ASN A 462 -10.76 11.48 4.31
N ASP A 463 -10.78 11.28 5.63
CA ASP A 463 -12.01 10.99 6.37
C ASP A 463 -12.90 12.22 6.45
N LEU A 464 -12.33 13.42 6.62
CA LEU A 464 -13.09 14.66 6.60
C LEU A 464 -13.84 14.84 5.27
N THR A 465 -13.17 14.60 4.14
CA THR A 465 -13.81 14.64 2.81
C THR A 465 -14.92 13.60 2.70
N GLN A 466 -14.63 12.34 3.10
CA GLN A 466 -15.62 11.27 3.06
C GLN A 466 -16.90 11.63 3.81
N TYR A 467 -16.78 12.14 5.03
CA TYR A 467 -17.93 12.46 5.87
C TYR A 467 -18.61 13.78 5.48
N ALA A 468 -17.85 14.80 5.09
CA ALA A 468 -18.43 16.07 4.64
C ALA A 468 -19.20 15.93 3.32
N MET A 469 -18.66 15.13 2.40
CA MET A 469 -19.28 14.89 1.09
C MET A 469 -20.26 13.71 1.08
N ALA A 470 -20.41 12.98 2.20
CA ALA A 470 -21.21 11.75 2.29
C ALA A 470 -20.88 10.75 1.17
N ALA A 471 -19.60 10.61 0.82
CA ALA A 471 -19.13 9.83 -0.31
C ALA A 471 -18.06 8.84 0.15
N ASP A 472 -18.36 7.55 0.02
CA ASP A 472 -17.44 6.48 0.36
C ASP A 472 -16.19 6.53 -0.53
N ARG A 473 -15.01 6.69 0.08
CA ARG A 473 -13.71 6.85 -0.60
C ARG A 473 -13.26 5.59 -1.35
N ILE A 474 -13.78 4.42 -1.01
CA ILE A 474 -13.47 3.18 -1.71
C ILE A 474 -14.41 2.92 -2.88
N ASN A 475 -15.53 3.63 -2.99
CA ASN A 475 -16.47 3.50 -4.08
C ASN A 475 -15.99 4.27 -5.34
N PRO A 476 -15.56 3.59 -6.42
CA PRO A 476 -15.03 4.26 -7.60
C PRO A 476 -16.09 5.12 -8.32
N ALA A 477 -17.38 4.84 -8.15
CA ALA A 477 -18.45 5.65 -8.74
C ALA A 477 -18.55 7.04 -8.10
N LEU A 478 -18.02 7.23 -6.89
CA LEU A 478 -18.03 8.47 -6.13
C LEU A 478 -16.68 9.21 -6.16
N ALA A 479 -15.71 8.74 -6.94
CA ALA A 479 -14.35 9.31 -6.99
C ALA A 479 -14.34 10.82 -7.28
N ALA A 480 -15.29 11.33 -8.06
CA ALA A 480 -15.42 12.76 -8.37
C ALA A 480 -15.81 13.62 -7.14
N LEU A 481 -16.35 13.02 -6.09
CA LEU A 481 -16.71 13.69 -4.84
C LEU A 481 -15.59 13.65 -3.80
N GLN A 482 -14.48 12.95 -4.08
CA GLN A 482 -13.34 12.80 -3.18
C GLN A 482 -12.31 13.94 -3.37
N ASP A 483 -12.79 15.17 -3.45
CA ASP A 483 -11.95 16.36 -3.57
C ASP A 483 -11.82 17.08 -2.21
N ALA A 484 -10.64 16.99 -1.61
CA ALA A 484 -10.33 17.65 -0.34
C ALA A 484 -10.33 19.21 -0.45
N ALA A 485 -10.30 19.75 -1.66
CA ALA A 485 -10.39 21.18 -1.92
C ALA A 485 -11.83 21.65 -2.23
N ALA A 486 -12.81 20.74 -2.17
CA ALA A 486 -14.21 21.11 -2.37
C ALA A 486 -14.66 22.13 -1.30
N PRO A 487 -15.46 23.14 -1.68
CA PRO A 487 -15.91 24.21 -0.74
C PRO A 487 -16.60 23.68 0.52
N GLY A 488 -17.22 22.50 0.47
CA GLY A 488 -17.85 21.87 1.64
C GLY A 488 -16.87 21.16 2.59
N VAL A 489 -15.58 21.03 2.21
CA VAL A 489 -14.51 20.42 3.01
C VAL A 489 -13.59 21.51 3.58
N VAL A 490 -13.31 22.57 2.81
CA VAL A 490 -12.50 23.73 3.19
C VAL A 490 -13.32 24.73 3.99
#